data_f0187718c3ca874bba3580861a05b697
#
_entry.id   f0187718c3ca874bba3580861a05b697
#
_cell.length_a   1.000
_cell.length_b   1.000
_cell.length_c   1.000
_cell.angle_alpha   90.00
_cell.angle_beta   90.00
_cell.angle_gamma   90.00
#
_symmetry.space_group_name_H-M   'P 1'
#
loop_
_entity.id
_entity.type
_entity.pdbx_description
1 polymer ?
#
loop_
_entity_poly.entity_id
_entity_poly.type
_entity_poly.pdbx_seq_one_letter_code
_entity_poly.pdbx_strand_id
1 'polypeptide(L)'
;MSNFEAPSGTTDQQAVTGNEPNNISNAPVPPPGPVPTPGSGRNPLALVVVAVIAAAMLYFGFHMARRSGSDAPSILGKSTPAPDFTLEQLNGGNLKLSDLRGKAVLLNFWATWCGPCKIETPWLVEMQNQYGNQGLQVIGVAMDDSGKDEISKFARDMGVNYPVLLGKEAVGDEYGGVPALPESFFIGRDGKIVDRIIGLKGRAEIEDAIKKALNTEAATSTAAARPPK
;
A
#
# COMPACT_ATOMS: atom_id res chain seq x y z
N MET A 1 -50.64 1.50 32.99
CA MET A 1 -50.48 1.81 34.42
C MET A 1 -49.12 1.35 34.84
N SER A 2 -48.22 2.27 35.00
CA SER A 2 -47.11 2.38 35.96
C SER A 2 -46.18 3.46 35.51
N ASN A 3 -46.30 4.58 36.17
CA ASN A 3 -45.45 5.75 36.09
C ASN A 3 -44.05 5.44 36.58
N PHE A 4 -43.06 6.04 35.94
CA PHE A 4 -41.73 6.19 36.55
C PHE A 4 -41.36 7.68 36.50
N GLU A 5 -41.32 8.25 37.70
CA GLU A 5 -41.02 9.66 37.98
C GLU A 5 -39.52 9.94 37.87
N ALA A 6 -39.20 11.12 37.39
CA ALA A 6 -37.89 11.72 37.43
C ALA A 6 -37.58 12.36 38.79
N PRO A 7 -36.37 12.29 39.34
CA PRO A 7 -36.00 13.17 40.47
C PRO A 7 -35.38 14.47 39.97
N SER A 8 -35.98 15.55 40.42
CA SER A 8 -35.48 16.91 40.43
C SER A 8 -34.35 17.05 41.47
N GLY A 9 -33.17 17.53 41.05
CA GLY A 9 -32.03 17.83 41.88
C GLY A 9 -31.64 19.31 41.77
N THR A 10 -31.88 19.98 42.81
CA THR A 10 -31.75 21.33 43.28
C THR A 10 -30.44 22.03 42.95
N THR A 11 -30.58 23.26 42.51
CA THR A 11 -29.62 24.33 42.32
C THR A 11 -28.98 24.74 43.66
N ASP A 12 -27.64 24.77 43.73
CA ASP A 12 -26.92 25.53 44.73
C ASP A 12 -26.11 26.64 44.07
N GLN A 13 -26.63 27.87 44.22
CA GLN A 13 -25.94 29.13 43.97
C GLN A 13 -25.11 29.46 45.20
N GLN A 14 -23.80 29.40 45.10
CA GLN A 14 -22.93 30.10 46.04
C GLN A 14 -22.41 31.39 45.42
N ALA A 15 -22.99 32.49 45.93
CA ALA A 15 -22.48 33.85 45.77
C ALA A 15 -21.12 33.99 46.49
N VAL A 16 -20.11 34.40 45.76
CA VAL A 16 -18.87 34.91 46.35
C VAL A 16 -18.80 36.41 46.09
N THR A 17 -18.96 37.11 47.15
CA THR A 17 -18.82 38.57 47.27
C THR A 17 -17.38 39.00 47.23
N GLY A 18 -17.12 40.11 46.58
CA GLY A 18 -16.18 41.14 47.00
C GLY A 18 -14.71 40.88 46.69
N ASN A 19 -14.21 41.56 45.69
CA ASN A 19 -12.78 41.94 45.69
C ASN A 19 -12.66 43.42 45.30
N GLU A 20 -12.17 44.16 46.25
CA GLU A 20 -11.83 45.58 46.19
C GLU A 20 -10.82 45.90 45.10
N PRO A 21 -10.87 47.09 44.49
CA PRO A 21 -9.89 47.50 43.49
C PRO A 21 -8.57 47.91 44.20
N ASN A 22 -7.53 47.14 43.96
CA ASN A 22 -6.17 47.51 44.33
C ASN A 22 -5.74 48.77 43.57
N ASN A 23 -5.63 49.86 44.35
CA ASN A 23 -5.01 51.10 43.98
C ASN A 23 -3.49 50.87 43.75
N ILE A 24 -3.09 50.66 42.51
CA ILE A 24 -1.69 50.65 42.12
C ILE A 24 -1.26 52.10 41.90
N SER A 25 -0.52 52.59 42.89
CA SER A 25 0.21 53.82 42.90
C SER A 25 0.90 54.13 41.55
N ASN A 26 0.58 55.30 40.98
CA ASN A 26 1.26 55.88 39.83
C ASN A 26 2.66 56.37 40.22
N ALA A 27 3.65 55.47 40.20
CA ALA A 27 5.05 55.83 40.21
C ALA A 27 5.55 56.02 38.77
N PRO A 28 6.29 57.11 38.48
CA PRO A 28 6.79 57.35 37.13
C PRO A 28 7.84 56.29 36.76
N VAL A 29 7.62 55.61 35.64
CA VAL A 29 8.56 54.63 35.06
C VAL A 29 9.83 55.36 34.63
N PRO A 30 11.02 54.94 35.07
CA PRO A 30 12.26 55.54 34.60
C PRO A 30 12.47 55.27 33.12
N PRO A 31 13.11 56.19 32.36
CA PRO A 31 13.35 55.99 30.94
C PRO A 31 14.22 54.77 30.68
N PRO A 32 13.96 54.01 29.59
CA PRO A 32 14.76 52.86 29.25
C PRO A 32 16.19 53.23 28.97
N GLY A 33 17.11 52.55 29.61
CA GLY A 33 18.55 52.72 29.41
C GLY A 33 18.94 52.36 27.95
N PRO A 34 20.10 52.84 27.50
CA PRO A 34 20.53 52.60 26.10
C PRO A 34 20.66 51.11 25.83
N VAL A 35 19.95 50.67 24.81
CA VAL A 35 19.99 49.28 24.27
C VAL A 35 21.44 49.03 23.78
N PRO A 36 22.13 47.99 24.26
CA PRO A 36 23.44 47.65 23.72
C PRO A 36 23.29 47.25 22.25
N THR A 37 23.88 47.99 21.34
CA THR A 37 24.03 47.63 19.94
C THR A 37 24.89 46.38 19.86
N PRO A 38 24.43 45.30 19.17
CA PRO A 38 25.27 44.13 18.93
C PRO A 38 26.47 44.56 18.07
N GLY A 39 27.65 44.56 18.68
CA GLY A 39 28.88 44.79 17.96
C GLY A 39 29.08 43.77 16.86
N SER A 40 28.96 44.19 15.62
CA SER A 40 29.24 43.39 14.41
C SER A 40 30.77 43.14 14.30
N GLY A 41 31.27 42.31 15.21
CA GLY A 41 32.60 41.70 15.05
C GLY A 41 32.45 40.53 14.05
N ARG A 42 32.52 40.84 12.76
CA ARG A 42 32.64 39.83 11.74
C ARG A 42 34.02 39.18 11.82
N ASN A 43 34.16 38.13 12.62
CA ASN A 43 35.36 37.31 12.61
C ASN A 43 35.46 36.59 11.25
N PRO A 44 36.46 36.96 10.43
CA PRO A 44 36.58 36.34 9.10
C PRO A 44 36.78 34.84 9.19
N LEU A 45 37.35 34.34 10.31
CA LEU A 45 37.48 32.91 10.60
C LEU A 45 36.15 32.21 10.79
N ALA A 46 35.16 32.87 11.45
CA ALA A 46 33.83 32.30 11.64
C ALA A 46 33.08 32.17 10.30
N LEU A 47 33.23 33.12 9.36
CA LEU A 47 32.65 33.05 8.05
C LEU A 47 33.27 31.93 7.19
N VAL A 48 34.56 31.70 7.30
CA VAL A 48 35.25 30.60 6.60
C VAL A 48 34.79 29.25 7.16
N VAL A 49 34.64 29.10 8.47
CA VAL A 49 34.14 27.86 9.08
C VAL A 49 32.69 27.56 8.65
N VAL A 50 31.83 28.55 8.64
CA VAL A 50 30.45 28.39 8.18
C VAL A 50 30.39 28.01 6.69
N ALA A 51 31.22 28.64 5.86
CA ALA A 51 31.29 28.32 4.43
C ALA A 51 31.81 26.89 4.16
N VAL A 52 32.80 26.43 4.95
CA VAL A 52 33.33 25.06 4.84
C VAL A 52 32.28 24.02 5.29
N ILE A 53 31.56 24.30 6.38
CA ILE A 53 30.47 23.43 6.85
C ILE A 53 29.34 23.36 5.83
N ALA A 54 28.93 24.49 5.25
CA ALA A 54 27.91 24.55 4.22
C ALA A 54 28.33 23.79 2.95
N ALA A 55 29.58 23.95 2.51
CA ALA A 55 30.13 23.22 1.37
C ALA A 55 30.23 21.71 1.66
N ALA A 56 30.62 21.32 2.87
CA ALA A 56 30.65 19.92 3.28
C ALA A 56 29.24 19.30 3.36
N MET A 57 28.25 20.04 3.84
CA MET A 57 26.85 19.58 3.86
C MET A 57 26.28 19.44 2.44
N LEU A 58 26.56 20.41 1.55
CA LEU A 58 26.15 20.33 0.14
C LEU A 58 26.85 19.16 -0.57
N TYR A 59 28.13 18.97 -0.33
CA TYR A 59 28.89 17.85 -0.90
C TYR A 59 28.38 16.51 -0.39
N PHE A 60 28.15 16.40 0.93
CA PHE A 60 27.63 15.18 1.56
C PHE A 60 26.18 14.91 1.15
N GLY A 61 25.34 15.97 1.10
CA GLY A 61 23.95 15.89 0.60
C GLY A 61 23.91 15.47 -0.86
N PHE A 62 24.77 16.01 -1.70
CA PHE A 62 24.89 15.62 -3.12
C PHE A 62 25.43 14.19 -3.30
N HIS A 63 26.41 13.79 -2.48
CA HIS A 63 26.91 12.41 -2.47
C HIS A 63 25.90 11.40 -1.90
N MET A 64 25.14 11.79 -0.85
CA MET A 64 24.02 10.98 -0.35
C MET A 64 22.89 10.89 -1.36
N ALA A 65 22.51 12.00 -2.00
CA ALA A 65 21.50 12.01 -3.07
C ALA A 65 21.92 11.15 -4.28
N ARG A 66 23.22 11.08 -4.60
CA ARG A 66 23.74 10.17 -5.62
C ARG A 66 23.81 8.70 -5.17
N ARG A 67 23.94 8.43 -3.86
CA ARG A 67 23.88 7.08 -3.29
C ARG A 67 22.47 6.62 -2.96
N SER A 68 21.54 7.56 -2.81
CA SER A 68 20.10 7.30 -2.71
C SER A 68 19.43 7.33 -4.09
N GLY A 69 20.18 7.09 -5.16
CA GLY A 69 19.64 6.44 -6.33
C GLY A 69 19.14 5.09 -5.82
N SER A 70 17.89 5.10 -5.40
CA SER A 70 17.11 3.94 -5.01
C SER A 70 17.20 2.92 -6.14
N ASP A 71 18.14 1.98 -6.01
CA ASP A 71 18.02 0.66 -6.58
C ASP A 71 16.93 -0.14 -5.78
N ALA A 72 15.81 0.51 -5.49
CA ALA A 72 14.56 -0.21 -5.46
C ALA A 72 14.36 -0.60 -6.93
N PRO A 73 14.34 -1.92 -7.26
CA PRO A 73 14.08 -2.34 -8.63
C PRO A 73 12.76 -1.70 -9.02
N SER A 74 12.81 -0.70 -9.91
CA SER A 74 11.65 -0.17 -10.60
C SER A 74 11.13 -1.32 -11.45
N ILE A 75 10.25 -2.13 -10.88
CA ILE A 75 9.55 -3.21 -11.59
C ILE A 75 8.75 -2.65 -12.79
N LEU A 76 8.61 -1.32 -12.85
CA LEU A 76 7.89 -0.59 -13.91
C LEU A 76 8.68 -0.33 -15.21
N GLY A 77 9.93 -0.79 -15.36
CA GLY A 77 10.74 -0.49 -16.55
C GLY A 77 11.19 -1.68 -17.40
N LYS A 78 11.14 -2.91 -16.85
CA LYS A 78 11.35 -4.18 -17.58
C LYS A 78 10.31 -5.16 -17.05
N SER A 79 9.47 -5.70 -17.93
CA SER A 79 8.56 -6.78 -17.61
C SER A 79 9.36 -7.95 -17.04
N THR A 80 9.28 -8.14 -15.72
CA THR A 80 10.01 -9.17 -14.98
C THR A 80 9.23 -10.47 -15.05
N PRO A 81 9.85 -11.63 -15.30
CA PRO A 81 9.16 -12.90 -15.21
C PRO A 81 8.47 -13.05 -13.85
N ALA A 82 7.20 -13.45 -13.86
CA ALA A 82 6.50 -13.77 -12.64
C ALA A 82 7.13 -15.02 -11.99
N PRO A 83 7.44 -14.99 -10.68
CA PRO A 83 7.88 -16.16 -9.95
C PRO A 83 6.90 -17.31 -10.13
N ASP A 84 7.41 -18.52 -10.45
CA ASP A 84 6.57 -19.70 -10.62
C ASP A 84 6.29 -20.33 -9.27
N PHE A 85 5.08 -20.78 -9.04
CA PHE A 85 4.69 -21.45 -7.82
C PHE A 85 3.74 -22.62 -8.10
N THR A 86 3.63 -23.52 -7.13
CA THR A 86 2.59 -24.54 -7.08
C THR A 86 1.90 -24.46 -5.73
N LEU A 87 0.61 -24.14 -5.71
CA LEU A 87 -0.20 -24.05 -4.51
C LEU A 87 -1.41 -24.98 -4.58
N GLU A 88 -1.84 -25.44 -3.40
CA GLU A 88 -3.07 -26.22 -3.24
C GLU A 88 -4.28 -25.34 -3.52
N GLN A 89 -5.24 -25.85 -4.29
CA GLN A 89 -6.52 -25.21 -4.52
C GLN A 89 -7.49 -25.51 -3.38
N LEU A 90 -8.32 -24.54 -3.04
CA LEU A 90 -9.37 -24.70 -2.02
C LEU A 90 -10.28 -25.91 -2.29
N ASN A 91 -10.60 -26.16 -3.56
CA ASN A 91 -11.46 -27.25 -4.02
C ASN A 91 -10.70 -28.57 -4.28
N GLY A 92 -9.45 -28.64 -3.86
CA GLY A 92 -8.57 -29.80 -4.04
C GLY A 92 -7.71 -29.75 -5.31
N GLY A 93 -6.65 -30.54 -5.29
CA GLY A 93 -5.63 -30.50 -6.34
C GLY A 93 -4.66 -29.32 -6.18
N ASN A 94 -3.76 -29.17 -7.13
CA ASN A 94 -2.77 -28.10 -7.17
C ASN A 94 -2.93 -27.29 -8.46
N LEU A 95 -2.59 -26.01 -8.38
CA LEU A 95 -2.43 -25.12 -9.52
C LEU A 95 -1.00 -24.63 -9.58
N LYS A 96 -0.37 -24.76 -10.74
CA LYS A 96 0.93 -24.20 -11.02
C LYS A 96 0.77 -22.99 -11.94
N LEU A 97 1.43 -21.87 -11.61
CA LEU A 97 1.30 -20.64 -12.39
C LEU A 97 1.73 -20.84 -13.85
N SER A 98 2.82 -21.59 -14.08
CA SER A 98 3.32 -21.84 -15.44
C SER A 98 2.39 -22.64 -16.32
N ASP A 99 1.39 -23.35 -15.77
CA ASP A 99 0.36 -24.05 -16.55
C ASP A 99 -0.64 -23.09 -17.22
N LEU A 100 -0.61 -21.81 -16.81
CA LEU A 100 -1.44 -20.74 -17.35
C LEU A 100 -0.74 -19.91 -18.43
N ARG A 101 0.41 -20.35 -18.93
CA ARG A 101 1.09 -19.66 -20.03
C ARG A 101 0.17 -19.49 -21.24
N GLY A 102 0.23 -18.32 -21.87
CA GLY A 102 -0.68 -17.92 -22.95
C GLY A 102 -1.97 -17.25 -22.49
N LYS A 103 -2.30 -17.33 -21.18
CA LYS A 103 -3.35 -16.51 -20.57
C LYS A 103 -2.76 -15.27 -19.89
N ALA A 104 -3.53 -14.20 -19.87
CA ALA A 104 -3.29 -13.11 -18.94
C ALA A 104 -3.76 -13.55 -17.54
N VAL A 105 -2.96 -13.29 -16.50
CA VAL A 105 -3.32 -13.69 -15.14
C VAL A 105 -3.41 -12.45 -14.25
N LEU A 106 -4.52 -12.34 -13.49
CA LEU A 106 -4.63 -11.46 -12.35
C LEU A 106 -4.44 -12.32 -11.10
N LEU A 107 -3.30 -12.19 -10.45
CA LEU A 107 -2.95 -12.86 -9.20
C LEU A 107 -3.22 -11.91 -8.04
N ASN A 108 -4.24 -12.21 -7.23
CA ASN A 108 -4.70 -11.36 -6.12
C ASN A 108 -4.44 -12.05 -4.78
N PHE A 109 -3.66 -11.39 -3.92
CA PHE A 109 -3.44 -11.78 -2.53
C PHE A 109 -4.48 -11.11 -1.64
N TRP A 110 -5.18 -11.91 -0.82
CA TRP A 110 -6.30 -11.44 -0.01
C TRP A 110 -6.46 -12.26 1.29
N ALA A 111 -7.34 -11.81 2.21
CA ALA A 111 -7.72 -12.57 3.41
C ALA A 111 -9.19 -12.34 3.78
N THR A 112 -9.80 -13.28 4.52
CA THR A 112 -11.23 -13.21 4.93
C THR A 112 -11.53 -12.02 5.85
N TRP A 113 -10.57 -11.65 6.68
CA TRP A 113 -10.65 -10.52 7.62
C TRP A 113 -10.36 -9.17 6.96
N CYS A 114 -9.89 -9.14 5.73
CA CYS A 114 -9.50 -7.92 5.01
C CYS A 114 -10.74 -7.18 4.50
N GLY A 115 -11.08 -6.05 5.12
CA GLY A 115 -12.21 -5.20 4.72
C GLY A 115 -12.14 -4.72 3.27
N PRO A 116 -11.02 -4.10 2.82
CA PRO A 116 -10.82 -3.69 1.43
C PRO A 116 -10.95 -4.83 0.43
N CYS A 117 -10.52 -6.06 0.77
CA CYS A 117 -10.64 -7.23 -0.10
C CYS A 117 -12.11 -7.59 -0.37
N LYS A 118 -13.00 -7.41 0.63
CA LYS A 118 -14.45 -7.61 0.46
C LYS A 118 -15.07 -6.64 -0.54
N ILE A 119 -14.52 -5.45 -0.68
CA ILE A 119 -14.95 -4.46 -1.67
C ILE A 119 -14.45 -4.83 -3.07
N GLU A 120 -13.21 -5.30 -3.19
CA GLU A 120 -12.59 -5.63 -4.47
C GLU A 120 -13.14 -6.93 -5.07
N THR A 121 -13.38 -7.96 -4.24
CA THR A 121 -13.77 -9.32 -4.70
C THR A 121 -14.93 -9.33 -5.70
N PRO A 122 -16.06 -8.61 -5.51
CA PRO A 122 -17.13 -8.56 -6.50
C PRO A 122 -16.68 -8.04 -7.86
N TRP A 123 -15.78 -7.06 -7.89
CA TRP A 123 -15.22 -6.55 -9.15
C TRP A 123 -14.39 -7.61 -9.88
N LEU A 124 -13.60 -8.39 -9.13
CA LEU A 124 -12.81 -9.47 -9.72
C LEU A 124 -13.69 -10.59 -10.29
N VAL A 125 -14.80 -10.91 -9.61
CA VAL A 125 -15.82 -11.84 -10.11
C VAL A 125 -16.41 -11.36 -11.45
N GLU A 126 -16.80 -10.08 -11.52
CA GLU A 126 -17.30 -9.48 -12.76
C GLU A 126 -16.23 -9.48 -13.87
N MET A 127 -15.00 -9.15 -13.55
CA MET A 127 -13.87 -9.13 -14.50
C MET A 127 -13.54 -10.52 -15.02
N GLN A 128 -13.61 -11.56 -14.18
CA GLN A 128 -13.47 -12.94 -14.62
C GLN A 128 -14.58 -13.32 -15.63
N ASN A 129 -15.82 -12.91 -15.35
CA ASN A 129 -16.94 -13.15 -16.29
C ASN A 129 -16.75 -12.40 -17.61
N GLN A 130 -16.34 -11.13 -17.54
CA GLN A 130 -16.22 -10.25 -18.70
C GLN A 130 -15.03 -10.60 -19.61
N TYR A 131 -13.88 -10.93 -19.02
CA TYR A 131 -12.62 -11.09 -19.73
C TYR A 131 -12.13 -12.54 -19.80
N GLY A 132 -12.78 -13.48 -19.09
CA GLY A 132 -12.38 -14.89 -19.09
C GLY A 132 -12.34 -15.51 -20.48
N ASN A 133 -13.34 -15.24 -21.32
CA ASN A 133 -13.40 -15.69 -22.73
C ASN A 133 -12.36 -15.00 -23.63
N GLN A 134 -11.78 -13.90 -23.17
CA GLN A 134 -10.69 -13.20 -23.85
C GLN A 134 -9.31 -13.69 -23.40
N GLY A 135 -9.28 -14.69 -22.52
CA GLY A 135 -8.06 -15.31 -22.02
C GLY A 135 -7.52 -14.72 -20.70
N LEU A 136 -8.36 -14.02 -19.92
CA LEU A 136 -8.05 -13.68 -18.53
C LEU A 136 -8.28 -14.90 -17.63
N GLN A 137 -7.38 -15.10 -16.67
CA GLN A 137 -7.58 -15.95 -15.52
C GLN A 137 -7.31 -15.15 -14.23
N VAL A 138 -8.36 -14.94 -13.43
CA VAL A 138 -8.18 -14.44 -12.06
C VAL A 138 -7.82 -15.60 -11.16
N ILE A 139 -6.92 -15.39 -10.22
CA ILE A 139 -6.50 -16.33 -9.17
C ILE A 139 -6.48 -15.58 -7.85
N GLY A 140 -7.20 -16.08 -6.86
CA GLY A 140 -7.13 -15.58 -5.50
C GLY A 140 -6.18 -16.43 -4.66
N VAL A 141 -5.21 -15.81 -3.99
CA VAL A 141 -4.32 -16.46 -3.02
C VAL A 141 -4.73 -15.99 -1.63
N ALA A 142 -5.35 -16.89 -0.86
CA ALA A 142 -5.77 -16.61 0.50
C ALA A 142 -4.57 -16.66 1.44
N MET A 143 -4.22 -15.51 2.03
CA MET A 143 -3.12 -15.32 3.00
C MET A 143 -3.64 -15.40 4.44
N ASP A 144 -4.43 -16.39 4.73
CA ASP A 144 -5.34 -16.44 5.88
C ASP A 144 -5.08 -17.71 6.69
N ASP A 145 -4.91 -17.57 8.00
CA ASP A 145 -4.67 -18.68 8.93
C ASP A 145 -5.98 -19.28 9.48
N SER A 146 -7.15 -18.76 9.08
CA SER A 146 -8.45 -19.16 9.61
C SER A 146 -8.93 -20.56 9.19
N GLY A 147 -8.19 -21.19 8.26
CA GLY A 147 -8.50 -22.53 7.77
C GLY A 147 -9.44 -22.58 6.56
N LYS A 148 -9.49 -23.77 5.93
CA LYS A 148 -10.19 -23.96 4.64
C LYS A 148 -11.69 -23.69 4.69
N ASP A 149 -12.33 -23.98 5.82
CA ASP A 149 -13.79 -23.83 5.96
C ASP A 149 -14.21 -22.37 5.92
N GLU A 150 -13.45 -21.49 6.58
CA GLU A 150 -13.66 -20.05 6.60
C GLU A 150 -13.41 -19.41 5.23
N ILE A 151 -12.30 -19.80 4.59
CA ILE A 151 -11.97 -19.39 3.23
C ILE A 151 -13.06 -19.85 2.25
N SER A 152 -13.54 -21.10 2.38
CA SER A 152 -14.62 -21.66 1.54
C SER A 152 -15.93 -20.91 1.75
N LYS A 153 -16.25 -20.59 3.01
CA LYS A 153 -17.44 -19.80 3.32
C LYS A 153 -17.37 -18.43 2.67
N PHE A 154 -16.25 -17.74 2.84
CA PHE A 154 -16.03 -16.42 2.21
C PHE A 154 -16.18 -16.50 0.69
N ALA A 155 -15.53 -17.44 0.03
CA ALA A 155 -15.58 -17.61 -1.41
C ALA A 155 -17.01 -17.83 -1.93
N ARG A 156 -17.80 -18.63 -1.21
CA ARG A 156 -19.24 -18.84 -1.53
C ARG A 156 -20.06 -17.57 -1.32
N ASP A 157 -19.91 -16.92 -0.16
CA ASP A 157 -20.70 -15.72 0.21
C ASP A 157 -20.43 -14.57 -0.76
N MET A 158 -19.20 -14.46 -1.25
CA MET A 158 -18.76 -13.42 -2.21
C MET A 158 -19.00 -13.82 -3.68
N GLY A 159 -19.51 -15.02 -3.96
CA GLY A 159 -19.76 -15.49 -5.33
C GLY A 159 -18.49 -15.68 -6.16
N VAL A 160 -17.35 -16.02 -5.52
CA VAL A 160 -16.06 -16.21 -6.22
C VAL A 160 -16.18 -17.30 -7.27
N ASN A 161 -15.87 -16.97 -8.52
CA ASN A 161 -16.00 -17.80 -9.72
C ASN A 161 -14.64 -18.14 -10.36
N TYR A 162 -13.57 -17.98 -9.65
CA TYR A 162 -12.19 -18.22 -10.06
C TYR A 162 -11.45 -19.09 -9.03
N PRO A 163 -10.31 -19.72 -9.40
CA PRO A 163 -9.52 -20.53 -8.47
C PRO A 163 -9.08 -19.74 -7.25
N VAL A 164 -9.30 -20.33 -6.08
CA VAL A 164 -8.76 -19.87 -4.79
C VAL A 164 -7.68 -20.84 -4.36
N LEU A 165 -6.50 -20.31 -4.08
CA LEU A 165 -5.34 -21.05 -3.64
C LEU A 165 -5.07 -20.77 -2.17
N LEU A 166 -4.57 -21.78 -1.47
CA LEU A 166 -4.14 -21.65 -0.09
C LEU A 166 -2.73 -21.05 -0.07
N GLY A 167 -2.63 -19.80 0.36
CA GLY A 167 -1.41 -19.03 0.38
C GLY A 167 -0.36 -19.62 1.31
N LYS A 168 0.90 -19.36 0.97
CA LYS A 168 2.06 -19.62 1.80
C LYS A 168 2.90 -18.34 1.82
N GLU A 169 3.44 -17.99 2.98
CA GLU A 169 4.29 -16.81 3.17
C GLU A 169 5.43 -16.76 2.14
N ALA A 170 6.09 -17.90 1.91
CA ALA A 170 7.16 -18.02 0.93
C ALA A 170 6.77 -17.56 -0.49
N VAL A 171 5.53 -17.78 -0.92
CA VAL A 171 5.07 -17.30 -2.25
C VAL A 171 4.90 -15.78 -2.23
N GLY A 172 4.39 -15.21 -1.15
CA GLY A 172 4.36 -13.76 -0.98
C GLY A 172 5.76 -13.14 -1.04
N ASP A 173 6.74 -13.76 -0.42
CA ASP A 173 8.14 -13.31 -0.41
C ASP A 173 8.77 -13.31 -1.81
N GLU A 174 8.50 -14.34 -2.62
CA GLU A 174 8.98 -14.43 -4.00
C GLU A 174 8.44 -13.30 -4.88
N TYR A 175 7.28 -12.75 -4.54
CA TYR A 175 6.68 -11.58 -5.19
C TYR A 175 7.14 -10.23 -4.59
N GLY A 176 8.17 -10.26 -3.71
CA GLY A 176 8.76 -9.08 -3.09
C GLY A 176 8.08 -8.67 -1.78
N GLY A 177 7.40 -9.61 -1.14
CA GLY A 177 6.59 -9.42 0.05
C GLY A 177 5.17 -8.90 -0.29
N VAL A 178 4.23 -9.15 0.62
CA VAL A 178 2.85 -8.66 0.54
C VAL A 178 2.61 -7.66 1.68
N PRO A 179 3.01 -6.39 1.50
CA PRO A 179 3.01 -5.41 2.59
C PRO A 179 1.62 -4.96 3.01
N ALA A 180 0.61 -5.14 2.15
CA ALA A 180 -0.78 -4.79 2.42
C ALA A 180 -1.73 -5.62 1.56
N LEU A 181 -2.95 -5.83 2.08
CA LEU A 181 -4.02 -6.52 1.34
C LEU A 181 -5.16 -5.55 0.99
N PRO A 182 -5.82 -5.72 -0.17
CA PRO A 182 -5.47 -6.66 -1.24
C PRO A 182 -4.20 -6.24 -1.97
N GLU A 183 -3.52 -7.21 -2.59
CA GLU A 183 -2.43 -6.90 -3.51
C GLU A 183 -2.60 -7.71 -4.78
N SER A 184 -2.52 -7.05 -5.93
CA SER A 184 -2.77 -7.65 -7.24
C SER A 184 -1.57 -7.50 -8.15
N PHE A 185 -1.12 -8.62 -8.74
CA PHE A 185 -0.13 -8.67 -9.81
C PHE A 185 -0.82 -9.00 -11.12
N PHE A 186 -0.53 -8.23 -12.15
CA PHE A 186 -1.04 -8.44 -13.49
C PHE A 186 0.07 -9.05 -14.34
N ILE A 187 -0.16 -10.26 -14.82
CA ILE A 187 0.83 -11.07 -15.55
C ILE A 187 0.33 -11.22 -16.96
N GLY A 188 1.19 -10.86 -17.89
CA GLY A 188 0.90 -10.96 -19.31
C GLY A 188 0.90 -12.40 -19.83
N ARG A 189 0.42 -12.62 -21.05
CA ARG A 189 0.40 -13.93 -21.72
C ARG A 189 1.80 -14.53 -21.89
N ASP A 190 2.84 -13.69 -21.89
CA ASP A 190 4.26 -14.09 -21.91
C ASP A 190 4.77 -14.54 -20.54
N GLY A 191 3.94 -14.41 -19.49
CA GLY A 191 4.25 -14.78 -18.12
C GLY A 191 5.11 -13.76 -17.38
N LYS A 192 5.13 -12.52 -17.84
CA LYS A 192 5.83 -11.44 -17.14
C LYS A 192 4.85 -10.53 -16.43
N ILE A 193 5.27 -9.99 -15.27
CA ILE A 193 4.51 -9.00 -14.54
C ILE A 193 4.52 -7.70 -15.36
N VAL A 194 3.33 -7.20 -15.69
CA VAL A 194 3.14 -5.95 -16.45
C VAL A 194 2.61 -4.83 -15.58
N ASP A 195 2.03 -5.16 -14.42
CA ASP A 195 1.55 -4.19 -13.45
C ASP A 195 1.43 -4.79 -12.04
N ARG A 196 1.41 -3.94 -11.01
CA ARG A 196 1.21 -4.29 -9.60
C ARG A 196 0.39 -3.21 -8.92
N ILE A 197 -0.64 -3.62 -8.20
CA ILE A 197 -1.50 -2.74 -7.42
C ILE A 197 -1.45 -3.18 -5.95
N ILE A 198 -1.10 -2.25 -5.05
CA ILE A 198 -1.05 -2.49 -3.61
C ILE A 198 -2.20 -1.73 -2.95
N GLY A 199 -2.98 -2.45 -2.13
CA GLY A 199 -4.18 -1.93 -1.49
C GLY A 199 -5.36 -1.74 -2.46
N LEU A 200 -6.51 -1.39 -1.91
CA LEU A 200 -7.72 -1.13 -2.69
C LEU A 200 -7.54 0.10 -3.59
N LYS A 201 -7.77 -0.08 -4.87
CA LYS A 201 -7.78 0.98 -5.89
C LYS A 201 -9.14 1.05 -6.58
N GLY A 202 -9.29 2.00 -7.50
CA GLY A 202 -10.51 2.11 -8.29
C GLY A 202 -10.68 0.93 -9.25
N ARG A 203 -11.95 0.50 -9.47
CA ARG A 203 -12.28 -0.57 -10.42
C ARG A 203 -11.68 -0.33 -11.82
N ALA A 204 -11.70 0.93 -12.30
CA ALA A 204 -11.16 1.29 -13.60
C ALA A 204 -9.65 1.04 -13.70
N GLU A 205 -8.89 1.30 -12.63
CA GLU A 205 -7.45 1.08 -12.59
C GLU A 205 -7.10 -0.42 -12.71
N ILE A 206 -7.87 -1.28 -12.02
CA ILE A 206 -7.75 -2.74 -12.11
C ILE A 206 -8.08 -3.21 -13.54
N GLU A 207 -9.15 -2.68 -14.12
CA GLU A 207 -9.59 -3.03 -15.47
C GLU A 207 -8.55 -2.62 -16.54
N ASP A 208 -7.94 -1.45 -16.40
CA ASP A 208 -6.90 -0.99 -17.31
C ASP A 208 -5.64 -1.87 -17.22
N ALA A 209 -5.27 -2.30 -16.02
CA ALA A 209 -4.16 -3.23 -15.81
C ALA A 209 -4.46 -4.63 -16.41
N ILE A 210 -5.72 -5.11 -16.32
CA ILE A 210 -6.17 -6.34 -17.01
C ILE A 210 -6.03 -6.21 -18.52
N LYS A 211 -6.51 -5.10 -19.09
CA LYS A 211 -6.40 -4.85 -20.55
C LYS A 211 -4.94 -4.82 -21.00
N LYS A 212 -4.05 -4.22 -20.20
CA LYS A 212 -2.62 -4.21 -20.45
C LYS A 212 -2.04 -5.65 -20.47
N ALA A 213 -2.43 -6.50 -19.51
CA ALA A 213 -1.99 -7.90 -19.46
C ALA A 213 -2.53 -8.72 -20.64
N LEU A 214 -3.79 -8.50 -21.03
CA LEU A 214 -4.41 -9.17 -22.19
C LEU A 214 -3.76 -8.81 -23.52
N ASN A 215 -3.24 -7.60 -23.65
CA ASN A 215 -2.60 -7.10 -24.88
C ASN A 215 -1.14 -7.56 -25.05
N THR A 216 -0.58 -8.32 -24.11
CA THR A 216 0.75 -8.92 -24.28
C THR A 216 0.69 -10.08 -25.26
N GLU A 217 1.73 -10.24 -26.09
CA GLU A 217 1.83 -11.42 -26.96
C GLU A 217 2.18 -12.66 -26.13
N ALA A 218 1.59 -13.80 -26.49
CA ALA A 218 1.97 -15.07 -25.89
C ALA A 218 3.43 -15.36 -26.24
N ALA A 219 4.24 -15.79 -25.23
CA ALA A 219 5.61 -16.20 -25.49
C ALA A 219 5.59 -17.31 -26.56
N THR A 220 6.05 -16.98 -27.76
CA THR A 220 6.22 -17.96 -28.82
C THR A 220 7.23 -18.98 -28.31
N SER A 221 6.81 -20.24 -28.15
CA SER A 221 7.68 -21.37 -27.83
C SER A 221 8.65 -21.57 -28.98
N THR A 222 9.76 -20.85 -28.98
CA THR A 222 10.89 -21.06 -29.90
C THR A 222 11.72 -22.27 -29.45
N ALA A 223 11.05 -23.36 -29.06
CA ALA A 223 11.68 -24.62 -28.68
C ALA A 223 11.19 -25.79 -29.52
N ALA A 224 10.86 -25.55 -30.80
CA ALA A 224 10.57 -26.67 -31.73
C ALA A 224 11.17 -26.38 -33.10
N ALA A 225 12.23 -27.13 -33.39
CA ALA A 225 12.82 -27.40 -34.72
C ALA A 225 14.24 -26.82 -34.91
N ARG A 226 15.21 -27.43 -34.22
CA ARG A 226 16.50 -27.63 -34.87
C ARG A 226 16.42 -29.01 -35.54
N PRO A 227 16.42 -29.12 -36.88
CA PRO A 227 16.46 -30.40 -37.53
C PRO A 227 17.84 -31.08 -37.24
N PRO A 228 17.90 -32.40 -37.09
CA PRO A 228 19.15 -33.12 -36.91
C PRO A 228 19.99 -32.98 -38.18
N LYS A 229 21.30 -32.69 -37.94
CA LYS A 229 22.33 -32.81 -38.98
C LYS A 229 22.66 -34.25 -39.21
#